data_e9c4e4eb17ac0251bf2f718bc42849be
#
_entry.id   e9c4e4eb17ac0251bf2f718bc42849be
#
_cell.length_a   1.000
_cell.length_b   1.000
_cell.length_c   1.000
_cell.angle_alpha   90.00
_cell.angle_beta   90.00
_cell.angle_gamma   90.00
#
_symmetry.space_group_name_H-M   'P 1'
#
loop_
_entity.id
_entity.type
_entity.pdbx_description
1 polymer ?
#
loop_
_entity_poly.entity_id
_entity_poly.type
_entity_poly.pdbx_seq_one_letter_code
_entity_poly.pdbx_strand_id
1 'polypeptide(L)'
;MKPISIGKLRGLQQISSQRGTFTALALDHRQNLRKANPLLASDEQLSRFKLDVTSALASRATAVLLDPEVSAAQAIAARSIPNNVGLVVAVE
;
A
#
# COMPACT_ATOMS: atom_id res chain seq x y z
N MET A 1 -6.82 -24.35 -17.71
CA MET A 1 -6.21 -23.15 -17.10
C MET A 1 -6.84 -21.90 -17.71
N LYS A 2 -7.31 -21.00 -16.87
CA LYS A 2 -7.89 -19.76 -17.38
C LYS A 2 -6.77 -18.83 -17.83
N PRO A 3 -6.89 -18.20 -19.00
CA PRO A 3 -5.90 -17.19 -19.41
C PRO A 3 -5.92 -15.99 -18.48
N ILE A 4 -4.74 -15.43 -18.24
CA ILE A 4 -4.60 -14.21 -17.45
C ILE A 4 -4.56 -13.03 -18.42
N SER A 5 -5.31 -11.96 -18.14
CA SER A 5 -5.26 -10.76 -18.95
C SER A 5 -3.88 -10.10 -18.89
N ILE A 6 -3.52 -9.32 -19.90
CA ILE A 6 -2.25 -8.59 -19.93
C ILE A 6 -2.13 -7.66 -18.72
N GLY A 7 -3.22 -6.99 -18.35
CA GLY A 7 -3.23 -6.13 -17.17
C GLY A 7 -2.96 -6.87 -15.86
N LYS A 8 -3.56 -8.04 -15.69
CA LYS A 8 -3.31 -8.87 -14.50
C LYS A 8 -1.88 -9.38 -14.46
N LEU A 9 -1.35 -9.81 -15.60
CA LEU A 9 0.03 -10.27 -15.68
C LEU A 9 1.00 -9.15 -15.31
N ARG A 10 0.79 -7.96 -15.86
CA ARG A 10 1.60 -6.79 -15.51
C ARG A 10 1.50 -6.45 -14.03
N GLY A 11 0.27 -6.50 -13.48
CA GLY A 11 0.05 -6.26 -12.05
C GLY A 11 0.82 -7.24 -11.17
N LEU A 12 0.78 -8.52 -11.51
CA LEU A 12 1.53 -9.55 -10.79
C LEU A 12 3.04 -9.32 -10.88
N GLN A 13 3.54 -8.93 -12.03
CA GLN A 13 4.95 -8.59 -12.21
C GLN A 13 5.34 -7.38 -11.36
N GLN A 14 4.48 -6.37 -11.30
CA GLN A 14 4.75 -5.15 -10.55
C GLN A 14 4.83 -5.39 -9.05
N ILE A 15 4.02 -6.31 -8.51
CA ILE A 15 4.01 -6.63 -7.08
C ILE A 15 5.00 -7.74 -6.71
N SER A 16 5.75 -8.26 -7.67
CA SER A 16 6.69 -9.36 -7.46
C SER A 16 8.13 -8.88 -7.56
N SER A 17 9.04 -9.57 -6.86
CA SER A 17 10.47 -9.39 -7.07
C SER A 17 10.89 -10.03 -8.40
N GLN A 18 12.14 -9.82 -8.82
CA GLN A 18 12.70 -10.48 -10.00
C GLN A 18 12.68 -12.00 -9.90
N ARG A 19 12.67 -12.52 -8.67
CA ARG A 19 12.59 -13.97 -8.40
C ARG A 19 11.16 -14.49 -8.31
N GLY A 20 10.15 -13.63 -8.53
CA GLY A 20 8.76 -14.01 -8.45
C GLY A 20 8.22 -14.14 -7.03
N THR A 21 8.89 -13.55 -6.05
CA THR A 21 8.43 -13.55 -4.66
C THR A 21 7.70 -12.26 -4.32
N PHE A 22 6.82 -12.33 -3.30
CA PHE A 22 6.07 -11.18 -2.81
C PHE A 22 6.55 -10.80 -1.41
N THR A 23 6.80 -9.52 -1.19
CA THR A 23 7.02 -8.97 0.14
C THR A 23 6.12 -7.75 0.27
N ALA A 24 4.98 -7.93 0.93
CA ALA A 24 3.96 -6.89 1.02
C ALA A 24 4.06 -6.14 2.35
N LEU A 25 3.97 -4.80 2.27
CA LEU A 25 3.79 -3.93 3.42
C LEU A 25 2.30 -3.63 3.54
N ALA A 26 1.65 -4.10 4.60
CA ALA A 26 0.22 -3.94 4.79
C ALA A 26 -0.08 -2.80 5.77
N LEU A 27 -0.76 -1.77 5.28
CA LEU A 27 -1.12 -0.57 6.04
C LEU A 27 -2.59 -0.19 5.81
N ASP A 28 -3.45 -1.19 5.63
CA ASP A 28 -4.87 -0.96 5.33
C ASP A 28 -5.74 -0.79 6.58
N HIS A 29 -5.19 -0.97 7.78
CA HIS A 29 -5.93 -0.83 9.03
C HIS A 29 -6.27 0.63 9.31
N ARG A 30 -7.51 0.89 9.80
CA ARG A 30 -7.97 2.22 10.18
C ARG A 30 -8.39 2.24 11.64
N GLN A 31 -9.46 1.51 11.99
CA GLN A 31 -10.02 1.54 13.34
C GLN A 31 -9.08 0.95 14.38
N ASN A 32 -8.38 -0.11 14.06
CA ASN A 32 -7.44 -0.72 14.99
C ASN A 32 -6.30 0.22 15.37
N LEU A 33 -5.79 0.98 14.39
CA LEU A 33 -4.75 1.97 14.66
C LEU A 33 -5.27 3.11 15.52
N ARG A 34 -6.49 3.58 15.28
CA ARG A 34 -7.11 4.64 16.09
C ARG A 34 -7.33 4.20 17.52
N LYS A 35 -7.75 2.94 17.73
CA LYS A 35 -7.92 2.37 19.08
C LYS A 35 -6.60 2.22 19.80
N ALA A 36 -5.55 1.83 19.07
CA ALA A 36 -4.22 1.62 19.66
C ALA A 36 -3.52 2.93 20.03
N ASN A 37 -3.79 4.02 19.29
CA ASN A 37 -3.12 5.29 19.52
C ASN A 37 -4.09 6.47 19.31
N PRO A 38 -4.49 7.15 20.39
CA PRO A 38 -5.41 8.30 20.28
C PRO A 38 -4.89 9.45 19.42
N LEU A 39 -3.58 9.56 19.22
CA LEU A 39 -2.99 10.58 18.35
C LEU A 39 -3.34 10.35 16.88
N LEU A 40 -3.81 9.17 16.51
CA LEU A 40 -4.23 8.84 15.16
C LEU A 40 -5.76 8.92 14.98
N ALA A 41 -6.45 9.67 15.84
CA ALA A 41 -7.93 9.72 15.83
C ALA A 41 -8.50 10.40 14.58
N SER A 42 -7.85 11.43 14.04
CA SER A 42 -8.31 12.12 12.84
C SER A 42 -7.82 11.44 11.57
N ASP A 43 -8.58 11.59 10.48
CA ASP A 43 -8.18 11.06 9.18
C ASP A 43 -6.86 11.69 8.70
N GLU A 44 -6.66 12.98 8.97
CA GLU A 44 -5.43 13.67 8.60
C GLU A 44 -4.21 13.10 9.32
N GLN A 45 -4.31 12.87 10.62
CA GLN A 45 -3.23 12.29 11.41
C GLN A 45 -2.94 10.85 10.99
N LEU A 46 -3.97 10.06 10.75
CA LEU A 46 -3.82 8.69 10.29
C LEU A 46 -3.20 8.63 8.89
N SER A 47 -3.64 9.51 8.00
CA SER A 47 -3.07 9.62 6.65
C SER A 47 -1.58 9.96 6.70
N ARG A 48 -1.21 10.95 7.50
CA ARG A 48 0.21 11.36 7.67
C ARG A 48 1.05 10.21 8.20
N PHE A 49 0.57 9.51 9.21
CA PHE A 49 1.27 8.35 9.77
C PHE A 49 1.51 7.29 8.70
N LYS A 50 0.48 6.93 7.93
CA LYS A 50 0.59 5.93 6.87
C LYS A 50 1.53 6.36 5.76
N LEU A 51 1.50 7.64 5.37
CA LEU A 51 2.42 8.16 4.36
C LEU A 51 3.87 8.11 4.84
N ASP A 52 4.12 8.47 6.11
CA ASP A 52 5.46 8.43 6.68
C ASP A 52 6.00 6.99 6.71
N VAL A 53 5.20 6.03 7.14
CA VAL A 53 5.60 4.61 7.17
C VAL A 53 5.82 4.10 5.74
N THR A 54 4.94 4.44 4.81
CA THR A 54 5.08 4.03 3.41
C THR A 54 6.37 4.58 2.81
N SER A 55 6.65 5.87 3.01
CA SER A 55 7.87 6.49 2.50
C SER A 55 9.13 5.84 3.06
N ALA A 56 9.09 5.44 4.34
CA ALA A 56 10.25 4.84 5.00
C ALA A 56 10.50 3.40 4.58
N LEU A 57 9.45 2.62 4.33
CA LEU A 57 9.55 1.17 4.20
C LEU A 57 9.23 0.63 2.80
N ALA A 58 8.56 1.39 1.94
CA ALA A 58 8.07 0.87 0.65
C ALA A 58 9.21 0.37 -0.26
N SER A 59 10.39 0.99 -0.20
CA SER A 59 11.52 0.57 -1.03
C SER A 59 12.01 -0.86 -0.74
N ARG A 60 11.66 -1.41 0.43
CA ARG A 60 12.02 -2.76 0.84
C ARG A 60 10.93 -3.79 0.55
N ALA A 61 9.79 -3.34 0.04
CA ALA A 61 8.66 -4.20 -0.27
C ALA A 61 8.50 -4.33 -1.78
N THR A 62 7.81 -5.38 -2.22
CA THR A 62 7.39 -5.51 -3.63
C THR A 62 6.01 -4.93 -3.86
N ALA A 63 5.21 -4.81 -2.80
CA ALA A 63 3.86 -4.25 -2.88
C ALA A 63 3.50 -3.56 -1.57
N VAL A 64 2.62 -2.58 -1.64
CA VAL A 64 2.05 -1.90 -0.49
C VAL A 64 0.54 -2.04 -0.54
N LEU A 65 -0.08 -2.49 0.55
CA LEU A 65 -1.53 -2.60 0.69
C LEU A 65 -2.02 -1.41 1.51
N LEU A 66 -2.83 -0.55 0.90
CA LEU A 66 -3.36 0.65 1.52
C LEU A 66 -4.89 0.65 1.47
N ASP A 67 -5.50 1.38 2.40
CA ASP A 67 -6.94 1.62 2.36
C ASP A 67 -7.27 2.75 1.37
N PRO A 68 -8.46 2.72 0.74
CA PRO A 68 -8.80 3.74 -0.25
C PRO A 68 -9.20 5.09 0.33
N GLU A 69 -9.59 5.15 1.62
CA GLU A 69 -10.15 6.38 2.21
C GLU A 69 -9.10 7.35 2.69
N VAL A 70 -8.06 6.87 3.40
CA VAL A 70 -7.12 7.78 4.07
C VAL A 70 -5.68 7.67 3.57
N SER A 71 -5.34 6.72 2.71
CA SER A 71 -3.94 6.54 2.36
C SER A 71 -3.63 6.29 0.89
N ALA A 72 -4.43 5.53 0.14
CA ALA A 72 -4.05 5.14 -1.22
C ALA A 72 -3.88 6.34 -2.15
N ALA A 73 -4.91 7.19 -2.29
CA ALA A 73 -4.84 8.36 -3.16
C ALA A 73 -3.79 9.35 -2.67
N GLN A 74 -3.69 9.54 -1.37
CA GLN A 74 -2.73 10.44 -0.73
C GLN A 74 -1.29 9.97 -0.99
N ALA A 75 -1.04 8.66 -0.91
CA ALA A 75 0.28 8.10 -1.18
C ALA A 75 0.69 8.28 -2.65
N ILE A 76 -0.24 8.10 -3.57
CA ILE A 76 0.01 8.35 -5.00
C ILE A 76 0.33 9.82 -5.23
N ALA A 77 -0.50 10.72 -4.69
CA ALA A 77 -0.30 12.17 -4.86
C ALA A 77 1.02 12.65 -4.27
N ALA A 78 1.42 12.11 -3.11
CA ALA A 78 2.67 12.46 -2.45
C ALA A 78 3.89 11.73 -3.03
N ARG A 79 3.69 10.84 -3.98
CA ARG A 79 4.75 10.01 -4.58
C ARG A 79 5.52 9.22 -3.53
N SER A 80 4.81 8.72 -2.52
CA SER A 80 5.40 7.94 -1.42
C SER A 80 5.72 6.50 -1.83
N ILE A 81 5.17 6.03 -2.96
CA ILE A 81 5.36 4.66 -3.44
C ILE A 81 6.33 4.69 -4.61
N PRO A 82 7.49 4.01 -4.51
CA PRO A 82 8.42 3.92 -5.64
C PRO A 82 7.78 3.26 -6.86
N ASN A 83 8.23 3.64 -8.06
CA ASN A 83 7.67 3.12 -9.32
C ASN A 83 7.80 1.60 -9.48
N ASN A 84 8.79 1.00 -8.82
CA ASN A 84 9.02 -0.44 -8.87
C ASN A 84 8.27 -1.22 -7.79
N VAL A 85 7.43 -0.55 -7.00
CA VAL A 85 6.61 -1.17 -5.96
C VAL A 85 5.14 -1.09 -6.38
N GLY A 86 4.45 -2.23 -6.34
CA GLY A 86 3.04 -2.27 -6.69
C GLY A 86 2.14 -1.74 -5.59
N LEU A 87 0.99 -1.23 -5.98
CA LEU A 87 -0.03 -0.78 -5.04
C LEU A 87 -1.22 -1.74 -5.07
N VAL A 88 -1.61 -2.23 -3.89
CA VAL A 88 -2.82 -3.01 -3.69
C VAL A 88 -3.75 -2.20 -2.80
N VAL A 89 -4.99 -2.03 -3.23
CA VAL A 89 -5.98 -1.25 -2.50
C VAL A 89 -6.99 -2.20 -1.89
N ALA A 90 -7.24 -2.04 -0.58
CA ALA A 90 -8.20 -2.86 0.13
C ALA A 90 -9.62 -2.60 -0.39
N VAL A 91 -10.37 -3.66 -0.63
CA VAL A 91 -11.77 -3.61 -1.06
C VAL A 91 -12.63 -4.03 0.11
N GLU A 92 -13.53 -3.16 0.53
CA GLU A 92 -14.45 -3.44 1.63
C GLU A 92 -15.87 -3.64 1.13
#